data_91fd6ae918a984d3c5eed199ac404b88
#
_entry.id   91fd6ae918a984d3c5eed199ac404b88
#
_cell.length_a   1.000
_cell.length_b   1.000
_cell.length_c   1.000
_cell.angle_alpha   90.00
_cell.angle_beta   90.00
_cell.angle_gamma   90.00
#
_symmetry.space_group_name_H-M   'P 1'
#
loop_
_entity.id
_entity.type
_entity.pdbx_description
1 polymer ?
#
loop_
_entity_poly.entity_id
_entity_poly.type
_entity_poly.pdbx_seq_one_letter_code
_entity_poly.pdbx_strand_id
1 'polypeptide(L)'
;RNRHNLVHCEDISRRNADRLHGDMKGKSDGEIGGALRSPHIDVESRMYPSPEEIQATYLDRTVFDKPLFLCEYSHAMGNGPGCLKDYWDLIYSHDNLMGGCVWEFIDHSVAAGKAPLSDPHYTYGGDFGEVPHDGNFCVDGLVYPDRRPHTGLMEYKQVIKPFRLESFDRVSGEAVI
;
A
#
# COMPACT_ATOMS: atom_id res chain seq x y z
N ARG A 1 -19.91 8.70 22.51
CA ARG A 1 -19.36 7.35 22.31
C ARG A 1 -18.22 7.49 21.32
N ASN A 2 -16.97 7.44 21.79
CA ASN A 2 -15.82 7.37 20.92
C ASN A 2 -15.82 5.99 20.25
N ARG A 3 -16.29 5.94 19.00
CA ARG A 3 -16.02 4.78 18.16
C ARG A 3 -14.58 4.93 17.67
N HIS A 4 -13.70 4.05 18.12
CA HIS A 4 -12.41 3.91 17.49
C HIS A 4 -12.66 3.13 16.20
N ASN A 5 -12.42 3.74 15.06
CA ASN A 5 -12.44 3.06 13.77
C ASN A 5 -11.30 2.05 13.77
N LEU A 6 -11.64 0.79 13.62
CA LEU A 6 -10.66 -0.28 13.52
C LEU A 6 -10.47 -0.57 12.04
N VAL A 7 -9.30 -0.22 11.53
CA VAL A 7 -8.83 -0.75 10.25
C VAL A 7 -8.39 -2.18 10.52
N HIS A 8 -8.92 -3.13 9.77
CA HIS A 8 -8.60 -4.53 9.94
C HIS A 8 -7.64 -4.99 8.84
N CYS A 9 -6.54 -5.62 9.21
CA CYS A 9 -5.59 -6.18 8.28
C CYS A 9 -5.99 -7.59 7.87
N GLU A 10 -5.87 -7.89 6.60
CA GLU A 10 -6.39 -9.06 5.91
C GLU A 10 -5.86 -10.42 6.35
N ASP A 11 -4.66 -10.51 6.91
CA ASP A 11 -4.07 -11.80 7.32
C ASP A 11 -4.97 -12.63 8.27
N ILE A 12 -6.01 -12.02 8.73
CA ILE A 12 -7.08 -12.66 9.47
C ILE A 12 -8.08 -13.34 8.52
N SER A 13 -8.17 -12.93 7.24
CA SER A 13 -9.34 -13.27 6.45
C SER A 13 -9.40 -14.72 5.99
N ARG A 14 -8.42 -15.28 5.31
CA ARG A 14 -8.54 -16.64 4.80
C ARG A 14 -8.20 -17.72 5.81
N ARG A 15 -7.13 -17.59 6.56
CA ARG A 15 -6.72 -18.58 7.56
C ARG A 15 -7.61 -18.61 8.78
N ASN A 16 -8.21 -17.47 9.14
CA ASN A 16 -9.12 -17.37 10.27
C ASN A 16 -10.59 -17.50 9.87
N ALA A 17 -10.95 -17.25 8.61
CA ALA A 17 -12.28 -17.57 8.10
C ALA A 17 -12.60 -19.06 8.27
N ASP A 18 -11.67 -19.94 7.92
CA ASP A 18 -11.82 -21.37 8.13
C ASP A 18 -11.99 -21.75 9.62
N ARG A 19 -11.35 -21.00 10.53
CA ARG A 19 -11.50 -21.20 11.98
C ARG A 19 -12.79 -20.63 12.55
N LEU A 20 -13.25 -19.48 12.03
CA LEU A 20 -14.39 -18.75 12.60
C LEU A 20 -15.72 -19.18 12.00
N HIS A 21 -15.74 -19.61 10.76
CA HIS A 21 -16.96 -19.87 10.00
C HIS A 21 -17.04 -21.27 9.36
N GLY A 22 -16.13 -22.16 9.73
CA GLY A 22 -16.07 -23.54 9.19
C GLY A 22 -15.40 -23.60 7.81
N ASP A 23 -15.65 -24.69 7.10
CA ASP A 23 -14.99 -24.96 5.82
C ASP A 23 -15.41 -23.94 4.75
N MET A 24 -14.51 -23.01 4.45
CA MET A 24 -14.67 -22.00 3.40
C MET A 24 -14.06 -22.46 2.07
N LYS A 25 -13.65 -23.74 1.99
CA LYS A 25 -13.08 -24.32 0.79
C LYS A 25 -14.09 -24.34 -0.34
N GLY A 26 -13.69 -23.76 -1.47
CA GLY A 26 -14.55 -23.66 -2.66
C GLY A 26 -15.51 -22.48 -2.69
N LYS A 27 -15.50 -21.62 -1.68
CA LYS A 27 -16.24 -20.36 -1.72
C LYS A 27 -15.46 -19.27 -2.47
N SER A 28 -16.18 -18.42 -3.17
CA SER A 28 -15.62 -17.24 -3.81
C SER A 28 -15.15 -16.22 -2.76
N ASP A 29 -14.24 -15.33 -3.14
CA ASP A 29 -13.78 -14.24 -2.25
C ASP A 29 -14.94 -13.35 -1.80
N GLY A 30 -15.97 -13.18 -2.64
CA GLY A 30 -17.20 -12.49 -2.28
C GLY A 30 -18.01 -13.17 -1.18
N GLU A 31 -18.14 -14.49 -1.22
CA GLU A 31 -18.82 -15.28 -0.18
C GLU A 31 -18.01 -15.27 1.13
N ILE A 32 -16.68 -15.29 1.01
CA ILE A 32 -15.78 -15.19 2.16
C ILE A 32 -15.88 -13.77 2.77
N GLY A 33 -15.83 -12.73 1.97
CA GLY A 33 -16.00 -11.35 2.40
C GLY A 33 -17.35 -11.12 3.09
N GLY A 34 -18.43 -11.66 2.52
CA GLY A 34 -19.77 -11.60 3.12
C GLY A 34 -19.85 -12.30 4.47
N ALA A 35 -19.19 -13.45 4.63
CA ALA A 35 -19.16 -14.20 5.89
C ALA A 35 -18.28 -13.53 6.97
N LEU A 36 -17.29 -12.73 6.55
CA LEU A 36 -16.36 -12.03 7.44
C LEU A 36 -16.85 -10.62 7.81
N ARG A 37 -18.03 -10.20 7.36
CA ARG A 37 -18.59 -8.90 7.73
C ARG A 37 -18.67 -8.75 9.24
N SER A 38 -17.69 -8.09 9.80
CA SER A 38 -17.73 -7.70 11.20
C SER A 38 -18.50 -6.39 11.35
N PRO A 39 -19.53 -6.33 12.19
CA PRO A 39 -20.24 -5.07 12.47
C PRO A 39 -19.36 -4.05 13.20
N HIS A 40 -18.18 -4.46 13.63
CA HIS A 40 -17.25 -3.63 14.40
C HIS A 40 -16.17 -2.99 13.52
N ILE A 41 -16.07 -3.37 12.25
CA ILE A 41 -15.10 -2.86 11.28
C ILE A 41 -15.80 -1.83 10.40
N ASP A 42 -15.20 -0.67 10.23
CA ASP A 42 -15.73 0.41 9.38
C ASP A 42 -15.07 0.42 7.99
N VAL A 43 -13.90 -0.17 7.84
CA VAL A 43 -13.08 -0.19 6.62
C VAL A 43 -12.55 -1.58 6.36
N GLU A 44 -12.75 -2.10 5.17
CA GLU A 44 -12.05 -3.30 4.70
C GLU A 44 -10.58 -2.97 4.41
N SER A 45 -9.68 -3.89 4.68
CA SER A 45 -8.25 -3.69 4.50
C SER A 45 -7.60 -4.89 3.82
N ARG A 46 -6.69 -4.62 2.88
CA ARG A 46 -5.99 -5.67 2.12
C ARG A 46 -4.50 -5.35 1.97
N MET A 47 -3.70 -6.44 1.98
CA MET A 47 -2.27 -6.40 1.66
C MET A 47 -2.06 -6.97 0.26
N TYR A 48 -1.41 -6.20 -0.59
CA TYR A 48 -0.94 -6.59 -1.93
C TYR A 48 -1.98 -7.20 -2.88
N PRO A 49 -3.27 -6.80 -2.88
CA PRO A 49 -4.14 -7.22 -3.96
C PRO A 49 -3.69 -6.56 -5.26
N SER A 50 -3.67 -7.28 -6.37
CA SER A 50 -3.37 -6.65 -7.66
C SER A 50 -4.52 -5.72 -8.12
N PRO A 51 -4.27 -4.76 -9.04
CA PRO A 51 -5.34 -3.96 -9.62
C PRO A 51 -6.47 -4.81 -10.21
N GLU A 52 -6.14 -5.92 -10.87
CA GLU A 52 -7.12 -6.86 -11.44
C GLU A 52 -7.93 -7.56 -10.35
N GLU A 53 -7.29 -7.94 -9.24
CA GLU A 53 -7.97 -8.55 -8.10
C GLU A 53 -8.92 -7.56 -7.43
N ILE A 54 -8.52 -6.30 -7.30
CA ILE A 54 -9.39 -5.24 -6.79
C ILE A 54 -10.63 -5.11 -7.68
N GLN A 55 -10.45 -5.05 -9.01
CA GLN A 55 -11.55 -4.97 -9.97
C GLN A 55 -12.49 -6.16 -9.90
N ALA A 56 -11.93 -7.36 -9.83
CA ALA A 56 -12.71 -8.59 -9.88
C ALA A 56 -13.47 -8.87 -8.57
N THR A 57 -12.95 -8.38 -7.43
CA THR A 57 -13.44 -8.81 -6.12
C THR A 57 -14.09 -7.68 -5.33
N TYR A 58 -13.43 -6.51 -5.22
CA TYR A 58 -13.80 -5.50 -4.23
C TYR A 58 -14.72 -4.39 -4.74
N LEU A 59 -14.96 -4.32 -6.04
CA LEU A 59 -15.84 -3.29 -6.61
C LEU A 59 -17.32 -3.67 -6.55
N ASP A 60 -17.66 -4.92 -6.27
CA ASP A 60 -19.05 -5.34 -6.07
C ASP A 60 -19.57 -4.86 -4.71
N ARG A 61 -20.29 -3.73 -4.74
CA ARG A 61 -20.89 -3.09 -3.57
C ARG A 61 -21.99 -3.92 -2.91
N THR A 62 -22.50 -4.94 -3.57
CA THR A 62 -23.47 -5.88 -2.98
C THR A 62 -22.80 -6.85 -2.03
N VAL A 63 -21.51 -7.07 -2.24
CA VAL A 63 -20.66 -7.97 -1.43
C VAL A 63 -19.83 -7.17 -0.43
N PHE A 64 -19.17 -6.10 -0.90
CA PHE A 64 -18.30 -5.22 -0.10
C PHE A 64 -18.96 -3.86 0.06
N ASP A 65 -19.72 -3.68 1.14
CA ASP A 65 -20.46 -2.45 1.45
C ASP A 65 -19.62 -1.37 2.14
N LYS A 66 -18.42 -1.73 2.58
CA LYS A 66 -17.46 -0.82 3.22
C LYS A 66 -16.40 -0.32 2.24
N PRO A 67 -15.78 0.83 2.54
CA PRO A 67 -14.63 1.27 1.76
C PRO A 67 -13.44 0.31 1.92
N LEU A 68 -12.66 0.16 0.83
CA LEU A 68 -11.41 -0.60 0.82
C LEU A 68 -10.21 0.32 1.03
N PHE A 69 -9.32 -0.08 1.91
CA PHE A 69 -8.01 0.53 2.13
C PHE A 69 -6.90 -0.50 1.91
N LEU A 70 -5.90 -0.17 1.11
CA LEU A 70 -4.73 -1.01 0.90
C LEU A 70 -3.73 -0.74 2.01
N CYS A 71 -3.74 -1.56 3.06
CA CYS A 71 -2.84 -1.35 4.21
C CYS A 71 -1.37 -1.55 3.85
N GLU A 72 -1.09 -2.37 2.84
CA GLU A 72 0.20 -2.48 2.17
C GLU A 72 -0.02 -2.75 0.68
N TYR A 73 0.73 -2.06 -0.20
CA TYR A 73 0.75 -2.33 -1.63
C TYR A 73 2.05 -1.84 -2.27
N SER A 74 2.35 -2.31 -3.48
CA SER A 74 3.50 -1.87 -4.28
C SER A 74 4.81 -1.85 -3.50
N HIS A 75 5.25 -3.03 -3.01
CA HIS A 75 6.48 -3.18 -2.25
C HIS A 75 7.67 -2.51 -2.96
N ALA A 76 8.33 -1.56 -2.27
CA ALA A 76 9.31 -0.67 -2.89
C ALA A 76 10.74 -1.23 -2.97
N MET A 77 10.97 -2.47 -2.52
CA MET A 77 12.28 -3.10 -2.57
C MET A 77 12.78 -3.30 -4.01
N GLY A 78 14.06 -3.10 -4.24
CA GLY A 78 14.69 -3.33 -5.53
C GLY A 78 14.19 -2.37 -6.62
N ASN A 79 13.55 -2.91 -7.66
CA ASN A 79 12.98 -2.12 -8.74
C ASN A 79 11.56 -1.60 -8.46
N GLY A 80 11.03 -1.87 -7.27
CA GLY A 80 9.75 -1.31 -6.84
C GLY A 80 9.81 0.19 -6.51
N PRO A 81 8.64 0.78 -6.19
CA PRO A 81 7.31 0.22 -6.33
C PRO A 81 6.84 0.18 -7.79
N GLY A 82 5.95 -0.79 -8.12
CA GLY A 82 5.41 -0.94 -9.45
C GLY A 82 3.90 -0.74 -9.53
N CYS A 83 3.36 -0.59 -10.75
CA CYS A 83 1.93 -0.48 -11.04
C CYS A 83 1.22 0.67 -10.30
N LEU A 84 1.95 1.68 -9.83
CA LEU A 84 1.38 2.77 -9.02
C LEU A 84 0.26 3.49 -9.75
N LYS A 85 0.44 3.74 -11.05
CA LYS A 85 -0.59 4.42 -11.85
C LYS A 85 -1.87 3.58 -11.94
N ASP A 86 -1.76 2.26 -12.15
CA ASP A 86 -2.91 1.37 -12.30
C ASP A 86 -3.74 1.32 -11.01
N TYR A 87 -3.09 1.26 -9.85
CA TYR A 87 -3.78 1.37 -8.56
C TYR A 87 -4.49 2.71 -8.40
N TRP A 88 -3.82 3.81 -8.71
CA TRP A 88 -4.38 5.13 -8.48
C TRP A 88 -5.44 5.53 -9.51
N ASP A 89 -5.39 5.01 -10.73
CA ASP A 89 -6.48 5.13 -11.70
C ASP A 89 -7.75 4.45 -11.17
N LEU A 90 -7.61 3.27 -10.54
CA LEU A 90 -8.75 2.61 -9.87
C LEU A 90 -9.24 3.40 -8.67
N ILE A 91 -8.33 3.82 -7.78
CA ILE A 91 -8.67 4.56 -6.56
C ILE A 91 -9.44 5.85 -6.89
N TYR A 92 -9.00 6.61 -7.89
CA TYR A 92 -9.68 7.84 -8.28
C TYR A 92 -11.00 7.61 -9.05
N SER A 93 -11.20 6.44 -9.61
CA SER A 93 -12.40 6.13 -10.39
C SER A 93 -13.52 5.46 -9.58
N HIS A 94 -13.29 5.11 -8.30
CA HIS A 94 -14.25 4.37 -7.48
C HIS A 94 -14.33 4.91 -6.06
N ASP A 95 -15.52 5.35 -5.66
CA ASP A 95 -15.80 5.98 -4.34
C ASP A 95 -15.56 5.05 -3.14
N ASN A 96 -15.52 3.75 -3.36
CA ASN A 96 -15.27 2.79 -2.30
C ASN A 96 -13.79 2.45 -2.11
N LEU A 97 -12.89 3.02 -2.89
CA LEU A 97 -11.45 2.85 -2.73
C LEU A 97 -10.87 4.09 -2.04
N MET A 98 -10.35 3.91 -0.82
CA MET A 98 -9.83 5.02 0.00
C MET A 98 -8.39 5.39 -0.33
N GLY A 99 -7.63 4.50 -0.97
CA GLY A 99 -6.20 4.62 -1.14
C GLY A 99 -5.44 3.55 -0.38
N GLY A 100 -4.18 3.81 -0.07
CA GLY A 100 -3.36 2.84 0.64
C GLY A 100 -1.98 3.36 1.01
N CYS A 101 -1.23 2.51 1.71
CA CYS A 101 0.15 2.74 2.11
C CYS A 101 1.09 1.86 1.30
N VAL A 102 2.00 2.48 0.56
CA VAL A 102 3.10 1.74 -0.07
C VAL A 102 3.97 1.13 1.03
N TRP A 103 4.35 -0.12 0.90
CA TRP A 103 5.35 -0.73 1.74
C TRP A 103 6.74 -0.53 1.12
N GLU A 104 7.58 0.36 1.68
CA GLU A 104 7.24 1.22 2.80
C GLU A 104 7.82 2.64 2.61
N PHE A 105 7.73 3.49 3.63
CA PHE A 105 8.14 4.89 3.47
C PHE A 105 9.65 5.09 3.52
N ILE A 106 10.36 4.41 4.42
CA ILE A 106 11.79 4.62 4.65
C ILE A 106 12.56 3.32 4.81
N ASP A 107 13.73 3.22 4.18
CA ASP A 107 14.64 2.12 4.40
C ASP A 107 15.02 1.99 5.88
N HIS A 108 14.98 0.77 6.41
CA HIS A 108 15.40 0.45 7.78
C HIS A 108 16.90 0.13 7.90
N SER A 109 17.68 0.46 6.89
CA SER A 109 19.13 0.30 6.92
C SER A 109 19.79 1.31 7.85
N VAL A 110 20.96 0.95 8.37
CA VAL A 110 21.70 1.73 9.38
C VAL A 110 22.88 2.41 8.74
N ALA A 111 23.06 3.72 8.96
CA ALA A 111 24.22 4.43 8.47
C ALA A 111 25.49 3.98 9.23
N ALA A 112 26.46 3.44 8.50
CA ALA A 112 27.78 3.10 9.01
C ALA A 112 28.71 4.31 8.99
N GLY A 113 29.49 4.50 10.07
CA GLY A 113 30.46 5.57 10.19
C GLY A 113 30.10 6.64 11.22
N LYS A 114 30.93 7.68 11.28
CA LYS A 114 30.73 8.81 12.22
C LYS A 114 30.07 9.97 11.49
N ALA A 115 29.11 10.61 12.14
CA ALA A 115 28.52 11.84 11.62
C ALA A 115 29.50 13.03 11.69
N PRO A 116 29.42 14.02 10.78
CA PRO A 116 28.51 14.05 9.61
C PRO A 116 28.96 13.11 8.50
N LEU A 117 28.02 12.41 7.88
CA LEU A 117 28.29 11.48 6.79
C LEU A 117 28.23 12.24 5.47
N SER A 118 29.37 12.50 4.85
CA SER A 118 29.44 13.14 3.53
C SER A 118 29.05 12.17 2.40
N ASP A 119 29.25 10.88 2.62
CA ASP A 119 28.89 9.78 1.73
C ASP A 119 28.46 8.59 2.60
N PRO A 120 27.20 8.51 3.01
CA PRO A 120 26.75 7.49 3.94
C PRO A 120 26.74 6.13 3.27
N HIS A 121 27.45 5.18 3.88
CA HIS A 121 27.31 3.77 3.61
C HIS A 121 26.24 3.20 4.54
N TYR A 122 25.23 2.55 3.97
CA TYR A 122 24.16 1.94 4.73
C TYR A 122 24.38 0.43 4.83
N THR A 123 24.21 -0.09 6.03
CA THR A 123 24.33 -1.50 6.37
C THR A 123 22.94 -2.10 6.64
N TYR A 124 22.79 -3.40 6.38
CA TYR A 124 21.57 -4.14 6.57
C TYR A 124 21.85 -5.55 7.11
N GLY A 125 20.87 -6.44 7.10
CA GLY A 125 20.97 -7.75 7.73
C GLY A 125 22.17 -8.58 7.27
N GLY A 126 22.96 -9.05 8.22
CA GLY A 126 24.19 -9.82 8.03
C GLY A 126 25.48 -8.99 8.03
N ASP A 127 25.40 -7.67 7.84
CA ASP A 127 26.57 -6.80 7.78
C ASP A 127 27.31 -6.67 9.13
N PHE A 128 26.63 -6.99 10.23
CA PHE A 128 27.20 -7.00 11.58
C PHE A 128 27.57 -8.41 12.06
N GLY A 129 27.47 -9.43 11.19
CA GLY A 129 27.77 -10.81 11.51
C GLY A 129 26.68 -11.53 12.29
N GLU A 130 25.51 -10.96 12.41
CA GLU A 130 24.35 -11.55 13.07
C GLU A 130 23.73 -12.70 12.24
N VAL A 131 23.21 -13.70 12.95
CA VAL A 131 22.50 -14.86 12.38
C VAL A 131 21.40 -15.24 13.36
N PRO A 132 20.16 -15.40 12.87
CA PRO A 132 19.66 -15.27 11.50
C PRO A 132 19.47 -13.81 11.07
N HIS A 133 19.37 -13.58 9.76
CA HIS A 133 19.06 -12.27 9.17
C HIS A 133 18.36 -12.46 7.81
N ASP A 134 17.65 -11.42 7.35
CA ASP A 134 16.92 -11.40 6.08
C ASP A 134 17.62 -10.55 4.99
N GLY A 135 18.91 -10.27 5.16
CA GLY A 135 19.71 -9.51 4.20
C GLY A 135 19.16 -8.10 3.99
N ASN A 136 18.98 -7.71 2.73
CA ASN A 136 18.48 -6.40 2.33
C ASN A 136 16.95 -6.24 2.40
N PHE A 137 16.24 -7.16 3.06
CA PHE A 137 14.77 -7.11 3.18
C PHE A 137 14.26 -6.00 4.12
N CYS A 138 15.08 -5.02 4.38
CA CYS A 138 14.84 -3.77 5.10
C CYS A 138 15.20 -2.54 4.25
N VAL A 139 15.53 -2.75 2.96
CA VAL A 139 15.84 -1.68 2.00
C VAL A 139 14.69 -1.63 0.99
N ASP A 140 13.55 -1.19 1.46
CA ASP A 140 12.24 -1.25 0.80
C ASP A 140 11.44 0.05 0.93
N GLY A 141 12.13 1.14 1.29
CA GLY A 141 11.55 2.46 1.44
C GLY A 141 11.37 3.24 0.14
N LEU A 142 10.49 4.23 0.18
CA LEU A 142 10.39 5.28 -0.83
C LEU A 142 11.51 6.33 -0.67
N VAL A 143 12.16 6.34 0.48
CA VAL A 143 13.30 7.21 0.79
C VAL A 143 14.41 6.43 1.49
N TYR A 144 15.64 6.88 1.31
CA TYR A 144 16.78 6.44 2.08
C TYR A 144 16.65 6.82 3.58
N PRO A 145 17.46 6.25 4.48
CA PRO A 145 17.43 6.62 5.89
C PRO A 145 17.69 8.11 6.14
N ASP A 146 18.44 8.77 5.26
CA ASP A 146 18.70 10.22 5.31
C ASP A 146 17.62 11.07 4.64
N ARG A 147 16.50 10.46 4.24
CA ARG A 147 15.34 11.10 3.59
C ARG A 147 15.56 11.53 2.14
N ARG A 148 16.68 11.24 1.53
CA ARG A 148 16.81 11.39 0.07
C ARG A 148 15.80 10.48 -0.63
N PRO A 149 15.13 10.95 -1.70
CA PRO A 149 14.13 10.15 -2.39
C PRO A 149 14.77 8.99 -3.18
N HIS A 150 14.17 7.83 -3.13
CA HIS A 150 14.30 6.81 -4.17
C HIS A 150 13.55 7.24 -5.44
N THR A 151 13.90 6.65 -6.57
CA THR A 151 13.25 6.96 -7.86
C THR A 151 11.74 6.75 -7.81
N GLY A 152 11.28 5.70 -7.14
CA GLY A 152 9.86 5.37 -7.01
C GLY A 152 9.04 6.45 -6.30
N LEU A 153 9.63 7.21 -5.37
CA LEU A 153 8.92 8.32 -4.72
C LEU A 153 8.53 9.41 -5.71
N MET A 154 9.35 9.65 -6.73
CA MET A 154 9.05 10.70 -7.73
C MET A 154 7.84 10.32 -8.58
N GLU A 155 7.71 9.06 -8.96
CA GLU A 155 6.52 8.55 -9.62
C GLU A 155 5.31 8.58 -8.69
N TYR A 156 5.46 8.07 -7.46
CA TYR A 156 4.40 8.06 -6.46
C TYR A 156 3.82 9.47 -6.24
N LYS A 157 4.69 10.47 -6.10
CA LYS A 157 4.29 11.87 -5.99
C LYS A 157 3.42 12.34 -7.18
N GLN A 158 3.69 11.84 -8.38
CA GLN A 158 2.91 12.22 -9.57
C GLN A 158 1.55 11.54 -9.61
N VAL A 159 1.46 10.28 -9.20
CA VAL A 159 0.19 9.53 -9.28
C VAL A 159 -0.79 9.90 -8.19
N ILE A 160 -0.31 10.26 -6.98
CA ILE A 160 -1.17 10.62 -5.84
C ILE A 160 -1.51 12.10 -5.75
N LYS A 161 -0.99 12.94 -6.63
CA LYS A 161 -1.25 14.38 -6.56
C LYS A 161 -2.74 14.69 -6.74
N PRO A 162 -3.33 15.50 -5.85
CA PRO A 162 -4.77 15.79 -5.89
C PRO A 162 -5.19 16.71 -7.04
N PHE A 163 -4.24 17.43 -7.62
CA PHE A 163 -4.49 18.33 -8.73
C PHE A 163 -3.61 17.97 -9.92
N ARG A 164 -4.20 17.95 -11.10
CA ARG A 164 -3.52 17.67 -12.36
C ARG A 164 -3.80 18.81 -13.33
N LEU A 165 -2.75 19.34 -13.95
CA LEU A 165 -2.90 20.29 -15.05
C LEU A 165 -3.27 19.49 -16.31
N GLU A 166 -4.50 19.65 -16.79
CA GLU A 166 -4.99 19.00 -17.99
C GLU A 166 -4.58 19.77 -19.25
N SER A 167 -4.71 21.09 -19.21
CA SER A 167 -4.29 21.93 -20.30
C SER A 167 -3.88 23.32 -19.82
N PHE A 168 -3.02 23.98 -20.60
CA PHE A 168 -2.60 25.35 -20.36
C PHE A 168 -2.53 26.11 -21.69
N ASP A 169 -3.34 27.16 -21.82
CA ASP A 169 -3.26 28.06 -22.94
C ASP A 169 -2.26 29.19 -22.65
N ARG A 170 -1.15 29.22 -23.41
CA ARG A 170 -0.09 30.19 -23.23
C ARG A 170 -0.48 31.61 -23.70
N VAL A 171 -1.53 31.73 -24.50
CA VAL A 171 -1.97 33.04 -25.04
C VAL A 171 -2.92 33.72 -24.05
N SER A 172 -3.94 32.99 -23.59
CA SER A 172 -4.91 33.52 -22.62
C SER A 172 -4.41 33.45 -21.17
N GLY A 173 -3.45 32.58 -20.88
CA GLY A 173 -3.01 32.27 -19.52
C GLY A 173 -3.96 31.36 -18.75
N GLU A 174 -4.98 30.77 -19.40
CA GLU A 174 -5.95 29.89 -18.79
C GLU A 174 -5.37 28.49 -18.56
N ALA A 175 -5.71 27.91 -17.42
CA ALA A 175 -5.33 26.57 -17.04
C ALA A 175 -6.58 25.76 -16.67
N VAL A 176 -6.65 24.52 -17.14
CA VAL A 176 -7.64 23.52 -16.69
C VAL A 176 -6.95 22.57 -15.74
N ILE A 177 -7.52 22.39 -14.55
CA ILE A 177 -7.00 21.54 -13.46
C ILE A 177 -8.04 20.48 -13.12
#